data_4ec497217b20e667026211fe10cf22d6
#
_entry.id   4ec497217b20e667026211fe10cf22d6
#
_cell.length_a   1.000
_cell.length_b   1.000
_cell.length_c   1.000
_cell.angle_alpha   90.00
_cell.angle_beta   90.00
_cell.angle_gamma   90.00
#
_symmetry.space_group_name_H-M   'P 1'
#
loop_
_entity.id
_entity.type
_entity.pdbx_description
1 polymer ?
#
loop_
_entity_poly.entity_id
_entity_poly.type
_entity_poly.pdbx_seq_one_letter_code
_entity_poly.pdbx_strand_id
1 'polypeptide(L)'
;MMEKIKFKRLEKSEYADFAKETKEIFSIAVEEAFGETLENDNDIESSLNNLETEVFAVYEGDEKVGGIAVKADAENQCHWLDLFYIYPNKHGKGLGVRIMQCLEDLYPEAKVWRLITPYFEKRNIHFYVNKCGFKIVEFFNEYHRDPNRVSNGVAYQEEYFIFEKRIE
;
A
#
# COMPACT_ATOMS: atom_id res chain seq x y z
N MET A 1 3.53 27.27 -4.03
CA MET A 1 3.69 26.37 -5.16
C MET A 1 4.01 24.97 -4.67
N MET A 2 3.28 23.98 -5.14
CA MET A 2 3.53 22.59 -4.75
C MET A 2 4.72 22.03 -5.53
N GLU A 3 5.61 21.36 -4.83
CA GLU A 3 6.75 20.71 -5.45
C GLU A 3 6.32 19.42 -6.15
N LYS A 4 7.13 19.01 -7.12
CA LYS A 4 6.84 17.84 -7.96
C LYS A 4 7.02 16.52 -7.19
N ILE A 5 6.12 15.58 -7.42
CA ILE A 5 6.26 14.21 -6.93
C ILE A 5 7.23 13.45 -7.83
N LYS A 6 8.18 12.76 -7.22
CA LYS A 6 9.16 11.94 -7.92
C LYS A 6 9.20 10.54 -7.32
N PHE A 7 9.36 9.53 -8.18
CA PHE A 7 9.54 8.14 -7.77
C PHE A 7 10.97 7.71 -8.09
N LYS A 8 11.71 7.33 -7.04
CA LYS A 8 13.07 6.81 -7.21
C LYS A 8 13.04 5.31 -7.07
N ARG A 9 13.35 4.57 -8.14
CA ARG A 9 13.43 3.11 -8.11
C ARG A 9 14.49 2.66 -7.12
N LEU A 10 14.14 1.75 -6.21
CA LEU A 10 15.07 1.17 -5.26
C LEU A 10 15.66 -0.13 -5.81
N GLU A 11 16.90 -0.39 -5.44
CA GLU A 11 17.58 -1.66 -5.71
C GLU A 11 17.41 -2.60 -4.52
N LYS A 12 17.65 -3.90 -4.74
CA LYS A 12 17.48 -4.91 -3.70
C LYS A 12 18.28 -4.63 -2.43
N SER A 13 19.45 -4.00 -2.56
CA SER A 13 20.27 -3.61 -1.41
C SER A 13 19.57 -2.58 -0.50
N GLU A 14 18.57 -1.88 -1.01
CA GLU A 14 17.81 -0.86 -0.27
C GLU A 14 16.50 -1.40 0.33
N TYR A 15 16.16 -2.65 0.03
CA TYR A 15 14.88 -3.23 0.46
C TYR A 15 14.77 -3.45 1.98
N ALA A 16 15.89 -3.74 2.64
CA ALA A 16 15.88 -3.91 4.09
C ALA A 16 15.45 -2.64 4.83
N ASP A 17 15.97 -1.49 4.39
CA ASP A 17 15.59 -0.20 4.96
C ASP A 17 14.14 0.15 4.64
N PHE A 18 13.70 -0.13 3.42
CA PHE A 18 12.30 0.07 3.01
C PHE A 18 11.35 -0.77 3.87
N ALA A 19 11.67 -2.05 4.07
CA ALA A 19 10.88 -2.96 4.90
C ALA A 19 10.79 -2.46 6.34
N LYS A 20 11.90 -1.98 6.88
CA LYS A 20 11.96 -1.44 8.23
C LYS A 20 11.06 -0.21 8.38
N GLU A 21 11.14 0.74 7.47
CA GLU A 21 10.29 1.94 7.49
C GLU A 21 8.81 1.58 7.35
N THR A 22 8.47 0.68 6.43
CA THR A 22 7.10 0.23 6.21
C THR A 22 6.54 -0.38 7.51
N LYS A 23 7.31 -1.25 8.13
CA LYS A 23 6.92 -1.92 9.38
C LYS A 23 6.72 -0.92 10.52
N GLU A 24 7.63 0.03 10.67
CA GLU A 24 7.55 1.06 11.71
C GLU A 24 6.27 1.90 11.56
N ILE A 25 5.96 2.34 10.36
CA ILE A 25 4.78 3.17 10.11
C ILE A 25 3.50 2.37 10.27
N PHE A 26 3.46 1.15 9.77
CA PHE A 26 2.30 0.28 9.90
C PHE A 26 2.04 -0.10 11.37
N SER A 27 3.11 -0.28 12.16
CA SER A 27 3.00 -0.59 13.59
C SER A 27 2.26 0.48 14.37
N ILE A 28 2.39 1.75 13.98
CA ILE A 28 1.67 2.85 14.62
C ILE A 28 0.17 2.62 14.55
N ALA A 29 -0.34 2.25 13.36
CA ALA A 29 -1.76 1.99 13.17
C ALA A 29 -2.24 0.76 13.96
N VAL A 30 -1.42 -0.29 14.01
CA VAL A 30 -1.74 -1.51 14.77
C VAL A 30 -1.80 -1.21 16.26
N GLU A 31 -0.85 -0.46 16.80
CA GLU A 31 -0.83 -0.07 18.20
C GLU A 31 -2.03 0.80 18.57
N GLU A 32 -2.39 1.75 17.71
CA GLU A 32 -3.57 2.60 17.93
C GLU A 32 -4.88 1.81 17.96
N ALA A 33 -4.99 0.79 17.08
CA ALA A 33 -6.22 0.00 16.95
C ALA A 33 -6.35 -1.09 18.01
N PHE A 34 -5.25 -1.75 18.36
CA PHE A 34 -5.27 -2.98 19.18
C PHE A 34 -4.41 -2.93 20.42
N GLY A 35 -3.56 -1.93 20.60
CA GLY A 35 -2.61 -1.86 21.70
C GLY A 35 -1.50 -2.91 21.61
N GLU A 36 -1.32 -3.51 20.45
CA GLU A 36 -0.32 -4.55 20.22
C GLU A 36 0.80 -4.03 19.32
N THR A 37 1.98 -4.63 19.43
CA THR A 37 3.10 -4.34 18.55
C THR A 37 3.11 -5.31 17.39
N LEU A 38 3.43 -4.83 16.20
CA LEU A 38 3.60 -5.66 15.02
C LEU A 38 4.92 -6.43 15.13
N GLU A 39 4.84 -7.73 15.46
CA GLU A 39 6.03 -8.56 15.67
C GLU A 39 6.59 -9.15 14.37
N ASN A 40 5.71 -9.54 13.46
CA ASN A 40 6.12 -10.20 12.23
C ASN A 40 5.16 -9.84 11.11
N ASP A 41 5.68 -9.35 10.01
CA ASP A 41 4.86 -9.08 8.82
C ASP A 41 5.46 -9.78 7.61
N ASN A 42 4.99 -10.99 7.37
CA ASN A 42 5.39 -11.80 6.22
C ASN A 42 4.91 -11.19 4.90
N ASP A 43 3.88 -10.35 4.93
CA ASP A 43 3.35 -9.71 3.72
C ASP A 43 4.35 -8.71 3.13
N ILE A 44 5.05 -7.97 3.98
CA ILE A 44 6.07 -7.02 3.53
C ILE A 44 7.21 -7.77 2.85
N GLU A 45 7.76 -8.80 3.51
CA GLU A 45 8.86 -9.58 2.97
C GLU A 45 8.45 -10.35 1.72
N SER A 46 7.25 -10.92 1.72
CA SER A 46 6.71 -11.64 0.57
C SER A 46 6.60 -10.74 -0.65
N SER A 47 6.11 -9.51 -0.46
CA SER A 47 6.02 -8.53 -1.54
C SER A 47 7.40 -8.19 -2.09
N LEU A 48 8.36 -7.90 -1.22
CA LEU A 48 9.71 -7.49 -1.63
C LEU A 48 10.50 -8.61 -2.28
N ASN A 49 10.20 -9.86 -1.96
CA ASN A 49 10.84 -11.03 -2.56
C ASN A 49 10.22 -11.45 -3.89
N ASN A 50 9.08 -10.89 -4.25
CA ASN A 50 8.43 -11.19 -5.51
C ASN A 50 9.17 -10.47 -6.66
N LEU A 51 9.56 -11.21 -7.69
CA LEU A 51 10.31 -10.67 -8.82
C LEU A 51 9.52 -9.64 -9.65
N GLU A 52 8.20 -9.66 -9.57
CA GLU A 52 7.34 -8.72 -10.28
C GLU A 52 7.13 -7.40 -9.51
N THR A 53 7.60 -7.31 -8.28
CA THR A 53 7.43 -6.13 -7.44
C THR A 53 8.47 -5.06 -7.79
N GLU A 54 7.98 -3.86 -8.03
CA GLU A 54 8.79 -2.67 -8.24
C GLU A 54 8.65 -1.75 -7.02
N VAL A 55 9.78 -1.35 -6.45
CA VAL A 55 9.82 -0.60 -5.19
C VAL A 55 10.41 0.77 -5.42
N PHE A 56 9.75 1.79 -4.86
CA PHE A 56 10.16 3.17 -5.03
C PHE A 56 10.20 3.92 -3.70
N ALA A 57 11.18 4.78 -3.55
CA ALA A 57 11.11 5.88 -2.59
C ALA A 57 10.34 7.03 -3.24
N VAL A 58 9.48 7.69 -2.49
CA VAL A 58 8.66 8.79 -2.99
C VAL A 58 9.18 10.11 -2.44
N TYR A 59 9.37 11.07 -3.33
CA TYR A 59 9.88 12.40 -3.00
C TYR A 59 8.88 13.46 -3.40
N GLU A 60 8.79 14.51 -2.60
CA GLU A 60 8.17 15.77 -2.98
C GLU A 60 9.30 16.80 -3.07
N GLY A 61 9.62 17.21 -4.30
CA GLY A 61 10.85 17.97 -4.52
C GLY A 61 12.06 17.12 -4.17
N ASP A 62 12.90 17.60 -3.27
CA ASP A 62 14.10 16.91 -2.81
C ASP A 62 13.91 16.18 -1.48
N GLU A 63 12.71 16.25 -0.92
CA GLU A 63 12.40 15.65 0.38
C GLU A 63 11.70 14.31 0.21
N LYS A 64 12.25 13.27 0.86
CA LYS A 64 11.60 11.96 0.89
C LYS A 64 10.36 12.02 1.79
N VAL A 65 9.22 11.58 1.26
CA VAL A 65 7.94 11.66 1.96
C VAL A 65 7.30 10.30 2.21
N GLY A 66 7.79 9.25 1.59
CA GLY A 66 7.23 7.91 1.78
C GLY A 66 7.86 6.87 0.89
N GLY A 67 7.14 5.77 0.72
CA GLY A 67 7.56 4.66 -0.12
C GLY A 67 6.37 3.91 -0.69
N ILE A 68 6.62 3.18 -1.77
CA ILE A 68 5.58 2.46 -2.48
C ILE A 68 6.15 1.20 -3.12
N ALA A 69 5.38 0.11 -3.10
CA ALA A 69 5.71 -1.11 -3.79
C ALA A 69 4.53 -1.53 -4.66
N VAL A 70 4.80 -1.77 -5.92
CA VAL A 70 3.80 -2.12 -6.92
C VAL A 70 4.14 -3.49 -7.50
N LYS A 71 3.17 -4.39 -7.49
CA LYS A 71 3.28 -5.65 -8.22
C LYS A 71 2.69 -5.41 -9.60
N ALA A 72 3.56 -5.24 -10.58
CA ALA A 72 3.16 -4.90 -11.94
C ALA A 72 2.85 -6.17 -12.73
N ASP A 73 1.69 -6.17 -13.39
CA ASP A 73 1.29 -7.23 -14.31
C ASP A 73 0.86 -6.57 -15.62
N ALA A 74 1.83 -6.26 -16.45
CA ALA A 74 1.59 -5.57 -17.71
C ALA A 74 0.78 -6.41 -18.69
N GLU A 75 0.92 -7.73 -18.66
CA GLU A 75 0.19 -8.65 -19.53
C GLU A 75 -1.33 -8.56 -19.31
N ASN A 76 -1.75 -8.59 -18.03
CA ASN A 76 -3.16 -8.50 -17.65
C ASN A 76 -3.63 -7.07 -17.45
N GLN A 77 -2.73 -6.10 -17.49
CA GLN A 77 -3.00 -4.68 -17.27
C GLN A 77 -3.69 -4.41 -15.93
N CYS A 78 -3.42 -5.27 -14.95
CA CYS A 78 -3.93 -5.18 -13.58
C CYS A 78 -2.75 -5.13 -12.61
N HIS A 79 -2.54 -3.98 -12.00
CA HIS A 79 -1.44 -3.79 -11.06
C HIS A 79 -1.97 -3.80 -9.63
N TRP A 80 -1.15 -4.30 -8.72
CA TRP A 80 -1.45 -4.28 -7.29
C TRP A 80 -0.57 -3.26 -6.59
N LEU A 81 -1.19 -2.41 -5.81
CA LEU A 81 -0.50 -1.54 -4.88
C LEU A 81 -0.26 -2.35 -3.61
N ASP A 82 0.91 -2.98 -3.52
CA ASP A 82 1.20 -3.90 -2.42
C ASP A 82 1.53 -3.20 -1.12
N LEU A 83 2.34 -2.14 -1.19
CA LEU A 83 2.76 -1.38 -0.02
C LEU A 83 2.76 0.09 -0.36
N PHE A 84 2.24 0.91 0.54
CA PHE A 84 2.26 2.35 0.40
C PHE A 84 2.26 3.00 1.77
N TYR A 85 3.23 3.86 2.02
CA TYR A 85 3.26 4.64 3.23
C TYR A 85 3.72 6.07 2.95
N ILE A 86 3.21 6.98 3.77
CA ILE A 86 3.64 8.38 3.83
C ILE A 86 4.06 8.62 5.27
N TYR A 87 5.15 9.33 5.47
CA TYR A 87 5.59 9.67 6.82
C TYR A 87 4.47 10.41 7.58
N PRO A 88 4.24 10.09 8.86
CA PRO A 88 3.13 10.67 9.62
C PRO A 88 3.09 12.20 9.61
N ASN A 89 4.24 12.86 9.65
CA ASN A 89 4.32 14.33 9.63
C ASN A 89 3.97 14.95 8.27
N LYS A 90 3.73 14.13 7.26
CA LYS A 90 3.34 14.57 5.91
C LYS A 90 1.87 14.31 5.60
N HIS A 91 1.11 13.75 6.52
CA HIS A 91 -0.31 13.49 6.33
C HIS A 91 -1.16 14.77 6.34
N GLY A 92 -2.35 14.70 5.74
CA GLY A 92 -3.38 15.74 5.86
C GLY A 92 -3.26 16.92 4.90
N LYS A 93 -2.39 16.85 3.89
CA LYS A 93 -2.15 17.96 2.95
C LYS A 93 -2.50 17.58 1.50
N GLY A 94 -3.26 16.52 1.29
CA GLY A 94 -3.58 16.05 -0.06
C GLY A 94 -2.42 15.37 -0.78
N LEU A 95 -1.32 15.13 -0.09
CA LEU A 95 -0.12 14.53 -0.66
C LEU A 95 -0.39 13.11 -1.20
N GLY A 96 -1.13 12.30 -0.43
CA GLY A 96 -1.47 10.93 -0.84
C GLY A 96 -2.21 10.88 -2.17
N VAL A 97 -3.18 11.76 -2.36
CA VAL A 97 -3.96 11.84 -3.61
C VAL A 97 -3.04 12.21 -4.78
N ARG A 98 -2.16 13.17 -4.58
CA ARG A 98 -1.19 13.57 -5.60
C ARG A 98 -0.25 12.43 -5.97
N ILE A 99 0.23 11.69 -4.98
CA ILE A 99 1.10 10.53 -5.22
C ILE A 99 0.35 9.46 -6.02
N MET A 100 -0.90 9.18 -5.67
CA MET A 100 -1.70 8.18 -6.39
C MET A 100 -1.94 8.59 -7.84
N GLN A 101 -2.21 9.87 -8.10
CA GLN A 101 -2.36 10.37 -9.48
C GLN A 101 -1.06 10.20 -10.27
N CYS A 102 0.07 10.53 -9.67
CA CYS A 102 1.37 10.36 -10.31
C CYS A 102 1.70 8.89 -10.55
N LEU A 103 1.27 8.00 -9.64
CA LEU A 103 1.46 6.56 -9.81
C LEU A 103 0.69 6.04 -11.02
N GLU A 104 -0.55 6.49 -11.20
CA GLU A 104 -1.33 6.11 -12.37
C GLU A 104 -0.67 6.59 -13.66
N ASP A 105 -0.06 7.77 -13.65
CA ASP A 105 0.69 8.30 -14.78
C ASP A 105 1.97 7.51 -15.06
N LEU A 106 2.59 6.98 -14.02
CA LEU A 106 3.80 6.16 -14.14
C LEU A 106 3.52 4.80 -14.82
N TYR A 107 2.30 4.30 -14.70
CA TYR A 107 1.87 3.02 -15.28
C TYR A 107 0.68 3.22 -16.21
N PRO A 108 0.88 3.89 -17.34
CA PRO A 108 -0.24 4.22 -18.23
C PRO A 108 -0.93 3.00 -18.85
N GLU A 109 -0.25 1.85 -18.87
CA GLU A 109 -0.81 0.59 -19.38
C GLU A 109 -1.79 -0.07 -18.40
N ALA A 110 -1.78 0.31 -17.13
CA ALA A 110 -2.65 -0.28 -16.13
C ALA A 110 -4.10 0.16 -16.34
N LYS A 111 -4.99 -0.79 -16.50
CA LYS A 111 -6.43 -0.54 -16.62
C LYS A 111 -7.16 -0.77 -15.31
N VAL A 112 -6.56 -1.55 -14.43
CA VAL A 112 -7.14 -1.87 -13.12
C VAL A 112 -6.03 -1.79 -12.08
N TRP A 113 -6.34 -1.12 -10.98
CA TRP A 113 -5.51 -1.11 -9.77
C TRP A 113 -6.25 -1.83 -8.66
N ARG A 114 -5.56 -2.67 -7.92
CA ARG A 114 -6.10 -3.37 -6.75
C ARG A 114 -5.18 -3.19 -5.56
N LEU A 115 -5.75 -3.29 -4.38
CA LEU A 115 -5.00 -3.29 -3.12
C LEU A 115 -5.78 -4.01 -2.04
N ILE A 116 -5.06 -4.41 -0.98
CA ILE A 116 -5.65 -5.00 0.21
C ILE A 116 -5.51 -4.00 1.35
N THR A 117 -6.59 -3.78 2.10
CA THR A 117 -6.57 -2.93 3.29
C THR A 117 -7.25 -3.67 4.44
N PRO A 118 -6.59 -3.76 5.62
CA PRO A 118 -7.22 -4.35 6.80
C PRO A 118 -8.46 -3.57 7.23
N TYR A 119 -9.44 -4.28 7.77
CA TYR A 119 -10.70 -3.69 8.23
C TYR A 119 -10.48 -2.60 9.29
N PHE A 120 -9.49 -2.74 10.17
CA PHE A 120 -9.23 -1.77 11.23
C PHE A 120 -8.67 -0.43 10.71
N GLU A 121 -8.10 -0.43 9.53
CA GLU A 121 -7.47 0.75 8.92
C GLU A 121 -8.53 1.72 8.33
N LYS A 122 -9.38 2.27 9.18
CA LYS A 122 -10.49 3.16 8.78
C LYS A 122 -10.02 4.38 8.00
N ARG A 123 -8.86 4.91 8.37
CA ARG A 123 -8.26 6.06 7.69
C ARG A 123 -7.87 5.72 6.25
N ASN A 124 -7.28 4.55 6.04
CA ASN A 124 -6.92 4.09 4.71
C ASN A 124 -8.15 3.78 3.87
N ILE A 125 -9.18 3.19 4.47
CA ILE A 125 -10.45 2.93 3.79
C ILE A 125 -11.05 4.24 3.28
N HIS A 126 -11.13 5.25 4.15
CA HIS A 126 -11.62 6.59 3.78
C HIS A 126 -10.77 7.17 2.63
N PHE A 127 -9.45 7.07 2.74
CA PHE A 127 -8.53 7.59 1.74
C PHE A 127 -8.76 6.95 0.36
N TYR A 128 -8.72 5.63 0.30
CA TYR A 128 -8.84 4.94 -0.98
C TYR A 128 -10.23 5.05 -1.59
N VAL A 129 -11.28 4.88 -0.78
CA VAL A 129 -12.67 4.92 -1.29
C VAL A 129 -13.11 6.34 -1.59
N ASN A 130 -12.94 7.26 -0.65
CA ASN A 130 -13.53 8.60 -0.76
C ASN A 130 -12.63 9.62 -1.46
N LYS A 131 -11.30 9.43 -1.45
CA LYS A 131 -10.35 10.38 -2.04
C LYS A 131 -9.72 9.89 -3.33
N CYS A 132 -9.52 8.58 -3.50
CA CYS A 132 -8.82 8.04 -4.65
C CYS A 132 -9.73 7.35 -5.67
N GLY A 133 -10.99 7.12 -5.34
CA GLY A 133 -11.96 6.54 -6.27
C GLY A 133 -11.95 5.01 -6.33
N PHE A 134 -11.36 4.34 -5.36
CA PHE A 134 -11.42 2.89 -5.26
C PHE A 134 -12.78 2.43 -4.74
N LYS A 135 -13.16 1.21 -5.08
CA LYS A 135 -14.37 0.56 -4.58
C LYS A 135 -14.00 -0.72 -3.87
N ILE A 136 -14.74 -1.06 -2.82
CA ILE A 136 -14.60 -2.34 -2.14
C ILE A 136 -15.26 -3.38 -3.01
N VAL A 137 -14.51 -4.40 -3.41
CA VAL A 137 -15.03 -5.47 -4.26
C VAL A 137 -15.10 -6.81 -3.56
N GLU A 138 -14.38 -6.98 -2.44
CA GLU A 138 -14.43 -8.20 -1.66
C GLU A 138 -14.06 -7.93 -0.21
N PHE A 139 -14.72 -8.64 0.72
CA PHE A 139 -14.43 -8.58 2.14
C PHE A 139 -14.14 -10.01 2.64
N PHE A 140 -12.99 -10.19 3.25
CA PHE A 140 -12.59 -11.47 3.85
C PHE A 140 -12.71 -11.42 5.36
N ASN A 141 -13.28 -12.48 5.93
CA ASN A 141 -13.39 -12.66 7.38
C ASN A 141 -13.54 -14.17 7.68
N GLU A 142 -13.94 -14.52 8.89
CA GLU A 142 -14.10 -15.93 9.27
C GLU A 142 -15.19 -16.68 8.47
N TYR A 143 -16.14 -15.95 7.90
CA TYR A 143 -17.24 -16.51 7.09
C TYR A 143 -16.93 -16.57 5.61
N HIS A 144 -15.93 -15.86 5.18
CA HIS A 144 -15.48 -15.81 3.79
C HIS A 144 -13.96 -15.65 3.78
N ARG A 145 -13.26 -16.77 3.81
CA ARG A 145 -11.80 -16.79 3.93
C ARG A 145 -11.12 -16.65 2.57
N ASP A 146 -10.00 -15.91 2.57
CA ASP A 146 -9.16 -15.78 1.37
C ASP A 146 -8.41 -17.10 1.17
N PRO A 147 -8.61 -17.80 0.03
CA PRO A 147 -7.93 -19.07 -0.23
C PRO A 147 -6.42 -18.90 -0.44
N ASN A 148 -5.95 -17.67 -0.68
CA ASN A 148 -4.54 -17.40 -0.97
C ASN A 148 -3.76 -16.97 0.28
N ARG A 149 -4.41 -16.90 1.45
CA ARG A 149 -3.76 -16.49 2.70
C ARG A 149 -4.10 -17.44 3.82
N VAL A 150 -3.10 -17.74 4.65
CA VAL A 150 -3.27 -18.60 5.82
C VAL A 150 -3.50 -17.72 7.05
N SER A 151 -4.59 -17.98 7.80
CA SER A 151 -4.83 -17.31 9.06
C SER A 151 -3.76 -17.71 10.08
N ASN A 152 -3.19 -16.70 10.76
CA ASN A 152 -2.22 -16.92 11.84
C ASN A 152 -2.81 -16.65 13.22
N GLY A 153 -4.13 -16.46 13.30
CA GLY A 153 -4.84 -16.21 14.56
C GLY A 153 -4.73 -14.76 15.06
N VAL A 154 -4.17 -13.86 14.28
CA VAL A 154 -4.04 -12.45 14.65
C VAL A 154 -5.20 -11.67 14.06
N ALA A 155 -6.06 -11.10 14.93
CA ALA A 155 -7.33 -10.48 14.54
C ALA A 155 -7.20 -9.42 13.45
N TYR A 156 -6.19 -8.55 13.53
CA TYR A 156 -6.02 -7.49 12.55
C TYR A 156 -5.58 -8.00 11.17
N GLN A 157 -5.19 -9.28 11.06
CA GLN A 157 -4.79 -9.90 9.80
C GLN A 157 -5.87 -10.77 9.18
N GLU A 158 -6.99 -10.98 9.90
CA GLU A 158 -8.07 -11.88 9.46
C GLU A 158 -9.21 -11.18 8.73
N GLU A 159 -9.39 -9.90 8.99
CA GLU A 159 -10.45 -9.12 8.35
C GLU A 159 -9.84 -8.05 7.47
N TYR A 160 -10.11 -8.14 6.16
CA TYR A 160 -9.57 -7.17 5.20
C TYR A 160 -10.41 -7.13 3.94
N PHE A 161 -10.22 -6.05 3.19
CA PHE A 161 -10.92 -5.79 1.93
C PHE A 161 -9.97 -5.88 0.75
N ILE A 162 -10.51 -6.28 -0.41
CA ILE A 162 -9.89 -5.97 -1.69
C ILE A 162 -10.58 -4.74 -2.25
N PHE A 163 -9.79 -3.76 -2.62
CA PHE A 163 -10.24 -2.53 -3.29
C PHE A 163 -9.83 -2.58 -4.75
N GLU A 164 -10.68 -2.03 -5.60
CA GLU A 164 -10.42 -2.00 -7.04
C GLU A 164 -10.76 -0.63 -7.60
N LYS A 165 -9.88 -0.14 -8.49
CA LYS A 165 -10.14 1.07 -9.27
C LYS A 165 -9.89 0.76 -10.74
N ARG A 166 -10.88 1.03 -11.57
CA ARG A 166 -10.76 0.92 -13.02
C ARG A 166 -10.39 2.27 -13.60
N ILE A 167 -9.38 2.28 -14.44
CA ILE A 167 -8.91 3.48 -15.13
C ILE A 167 -9.62 3.57 -16.48
N GLU A 168 -10.23 4.71 -16.71
CA GLU A 168 -10.95 4.98 -17.95
C GLU A 168 -10.07 5.66 -19.00
#